data_54ffbf81df044a00296cd33feb19945b
#
_entry.id   54ffbf81df044a00296cd33feb19945b
#
_cell.length_a   1.000
_cell.length_b   1.000
_cell.length_c   1.000
_cell.angle_alpha   90.00
_cell.angle_beta   90.00
_cell.angle_gamma   90.00
#
_symmetry.space_group_name_H-M   'P 1'
#
loop_
_entity.id
_entity.type
_entity.pdbx_description
1 polymer ?
#
loop_
_entity_poly.entity_id
_entity_poly.type
_entity_poly.pdbx_seq_one_letter_code
_entity_poly.pdbx_strand_id
1 'polypeptide(L)'
;MYRCMSSLYFLKRGRSLTNTSFSKPLSWITENKCIPAAFNCFLCHGIQLTSTSPVPHGTLKTQLRGLTPRPPIPRYMSSRAPRRRLPSAFPVLDGAFQPIHNHVFEENARNSQVCLKRYMELKKKVLNGGGVNAIAHHTQKNKKVLVRDRLRMLLDDEDYLELSPFAGFGLPYGDIPSAGCITGIGKINGLWCVFIANDATVKGGTAYPITVKKQLRAQEVSMQNRLPCVYLVDSGGAFLPLQSDIFPDKNHGGRIFYNEAVMSAVKIPQVALVCGSCTAGGAYVPTLAEEVVIVHSIGTIFLAGPPLVKAATGEEVIPEDLGGATLHSEVSGCVDHFAAVESEGYECTRNIISTLNFELPEENTTEVEEPLYSAEELMGLAPKSYNYSMDVRLIVCRLTDGSQLQEFKARYGTTLLTGFARIEGHQVGIVANNGELTYEASLKGSHFVQLCDQRDIPLIFLQNTAPQPVHTLSQAKAEMNTNRLKAQGSMMSAVACASTPKITVVIGGCHGGDSYAMCGRAFDPNFLFLWPNARVSILAPGHADALVQEERETVHINEQQALG
;
A
#
# COMPACT_ATOMS: atom_id res chain seq x y z
N MET A 1 5.16 16.43 -4.73
CA MET A 1 3.78 16.33 -4.21
C MET A 1 2.78 16.11 -5.34
N TYR A 2 2.78 16.93 -6.40
CA TYR A 2 2.00 16.69 -7.62
C TYR A 2 2.16 15.26 -8.18
N ARG A 3 3.38 14.71 -8.16
CA ARG A 3 3.68 13.36 -8.64
C ARG A 3 3.08 12.21 -7.79
N CYS A 4 2.71 12.44 -6.54
CA CYS A 4 2.04 11.43 -5.72
C CYS A 4 0.54 11.29 -6.06
N MET A 5 -0.04 12.28 -6.72
CA MET A 5 -1.47 12.31 -7.06
C MET A 5 -1.79 11.59 -8.38
N SER A 6 -0.81 11.40 -9.29
CA SER A 6 -0.98 10.53 -10.45
C SER A 6 -1.32 9.07 -10.09
N SER A 7 -1.13 8.69 -8.81
CA SER A 7 -1.59 7.42 -8.26
C SER A 7 -3.12 7.24 -8.31
N LEU A 8 -3.91 8.31 -8.47
CA LEU A 8 -5.35 8.22 -8.72
C LEU A 8 -5.68 7.49 -10.04
N TYR A 9 -4.77 7.50 -10.98
CA TYR A 9 -4.89 6.78 -12.23
C TYR A 9 -5.01 5.26 -12.05
N PHE A 10 -4.35 4.71 -11.02
CA PHE A 10 -4.41 3.29 -10.69
C PHE A 10 -5.75 2.87 -10.06
N LEU A 11 -6.49 3.81 -9.51
CA LEU A 11 -7.71 3.52 -8.79
C LEU A 11 -8.89 3.09 -9.69
N LYS A 12 -8.84 3.42 -10.98
CA LYS A 12 -9.93 3.11 -11.92
C LYS A 12 -9.98 1.62 -12.33
N ARG A 13 -8.85 0.90 -12.24
CA ARG A 13 -8.75 -0.50 -12.71
C ARG A 13 -9.29 -1.56 -11.76
N GLY A 14 -9.28 -1.33 -10.46
CA GLY A 14 -9.69 -2.34 -9.47
C GLY A 14 -11.16 -2.77 -9.55
N ARG A 15 -11.98 -2.08 -10.33
CA ARG A 15 -13.44 -2.26 -10.32
C ARG A 15 -14.06 -2.94 -11.53
N SER A 16 -13.39 -2.99 -12.68
CA SER A 16 -14.06 -3.50 -13.90
C SER A 16 -14.28 -5.02 -13.90
N LEU A 17 -13.73 -5.74 -12.91
CA LEU A 17 -13.74 -7.20 -12.88
C LEU A 17 -14.48 -7.86 -11.70
N THR A 18 -15.05 -7.10 -10.76
CA THR A 18 -15.89 -7.67 -9.70
C THR A 18 -17.29 -8.08 -10.16
N ASN A 19 -17.64 -7.89 -11.42
CA ASN A 19 -18.95 -8.23 -11.99
C ASN A 19 -18.96 -9.47 -12.91
N THR A 20 -17.91 -10.28 -12.94
CA THR A 20 -18.05 -11.63 -13.49
C THR A 20 -18.48 -12.57 -12.37
N SER A 21 -19.78 -12.82 -12.35
CA SER A 21 -20.42 -13.85 -11.56
C SER A 21 -19.65 -15.19 -11.69
N PHE A 22 -18.93 -15.56 -10.64
CA PHE A 22 -18.56 -16.95 -10.43
C PHE A 22 -19.81 -17.73 -10.01
N SER A 23 -20.57 -18.20 -10.98
CA SER A 23 -21.56 -19.25 -10.81
C SER A 23 -20.97 -20.55 -11.31
N LYS A 24 -20.16 -21.19 -10.52
CA LYS A 24 -20.03 -22.67 -10.50
C LYS A 24 -19.52 -23.08 -9.12
N PRO A 25 -20.22 -23.99 -8.43
CA PRO A 25 -19.84 -24.46 -7.12
C PRO A 25 -18.62 -25.38 -7.22
N LEU A 26 -17.59 -25.10 -6.46
CA LEU A 26 -16.56 -26.05 -6.08
C LEU A 26 -17.20 -27.08 -5.12
N SER A 27 -17.77 -28.12 -5.69
CA SER A 27 -18.12 -29.35 -4.98
C SER A 27 -16.88 -30.24 -4.88
N TRP A 28 -15.96 -29.93 -4.00
CA TRP A 28 -14.88 -30.84 -3.56
C TRP A 28 -14.20 -30.29 -2.33
N ILE A 29 -14.88 -30.23 -1.20
CA ILE A 29 -14.34 -30.32 0.17
C ILE A 29 -15.55 -30.45 1.10
N THR A 30 -16.05 -31.66 1.22
CA THR A 30 -16.78 -32.11 2.40
C THR A 30 -16.08 -33.36 2.86
N GLU A 31 -15.31 -33.21 3.89
CA GLU A 31 -15.06 -34.12 5.00
C GLU A 31 -13.82 -33.71 5.75
N ASN A 32 -14.01 -32.93 6.82
CA ASN A 32 -13.53 -33.30 8.14
C ASN A 32 -13.93 -32.30 9.20
N LYS A 33 -14.38 -32.89 10.27
CA LYS A 33 -15.02 -32.39 11.47
C LYS A 33 -14.16 -31.50 12.36
N CYS A 34 -14.91 -30.70 13.16
CA CYS A 34 -14.56 -30.11 14.47
C CYS A 34 -13.80 -28.76 14.39
N ILE A 35 -14.21 -27.70 15.01
CA ILE A 35 -14.80 -27.40 16.34
C ILE A 35 -15.40 -25.98 16.30
N PRO A 36 -16.38 -25.61 17.14
CA PRO A 36 -17.09 -24.35 17.07
C PRO A 36 -16.45 -23.28 17.97
N ALA A 37 -16.40 -22.04 17.51
CA ALA A 37 -16.29 -20.88 18.37
C ALA A 37 -17.06 -19.70 17.80
N ALA A 38 -18.20 -19.47 18.35
CA ALA A 38 -18.83 -18.24 18.75
C ALA A 38 -18.32 -16.92 18.12
N PHE A 39 -19.15 -16.33 17.25
CA PHE A 39 -19.33 -14.89 17.18
C PHE A 39 -20.82 -14.59 17.09
N ASN A 40 -21.37 -14.25 18.26
CA ASN A 40 -22.71 -13.71 18.38
C ASN A 40 -22.75 -12.28 17.83
N CYS A 41 -23.48 -12.11 16.74
CA CYS A 41 -23.92 -10.82 16.29
C CYS A 41 -25.13 -10.39 17.13
N PHE A 42 -24.93 -9.40 18.02
CA PHE A 42 -26.01 -8.75 18.75
C PHE A 42 -26.72 -7.76 17.84
N LEU A 43 -27.94 -8.06 17.47
CA LEU A 43 -29.03 -7.11 17.23
C LEU A 43 -30.33 -7.89 17.05
N CYS A 44 -31.15 -7.96 18.09
CA CYS A 44 -32.58 -7.72 18.05
C CYS A 44 -33.17 -7.86 19.45
N HIS A 45 -33.95 -6.86 19.80
CA HIS A 45 -34.63 -6.65 21.05
C HIS A 45 -35.61 -7.77 21.42
N GLY A 46 -35.73 -7.92 22.73
CA GLY A 46 -36.48 -8.90 23.43
C GLY A 46 -37.99 -8.89 23.24
N ILE A 47 -38.55 -10.03 23.52
CA ILE A 47 -39.81 -10.25 24.20
C ILE A 47 -39.67 -11.57 24.96
N GLN A 48 -39.79 -11.49 26.27
CA GLN A 48 -40.01 -12.65 27.14
C GLN A 48 -41.38 -13.24 26.87
N LEU A 49 -41.50 -14.54 26.77
CA LEU A 49 -42.67 -15.28 27.24
C LEU A 49 -42.25 -16.68 27.72
N THR A 50 -42.75 -16.98 28.90
CA THR A 50 -42.57 -18.14 29.74
C THR A 50 -43.37 -19.35 29.26
N SER A 51 -42.87 -20.53 29.65
CA SER A 51 -43.55 -21.75 30.11
C SER A 51 -43.92 -22.87 29.11
N THR A 52 -43.30 -23.99 29.40
CA THR A 52 -43.85 -25.34 29.67
C THR A 52 -44.37 -26.23 28.54
N SER A 53 -43.69 -27.36 28.51
CA SER A 53 -44.14 -28.75 28.29
C SER A 53 -44.29 -29.31 26.85
N PRO A 54 -44.04 -30.61 26.67
CA PRO A 54 -43.77 -31.27 25.41
C PRO A 54 -44.96 -32.03 24.87
N VAL A 55 -45.03 -32.32 23.57
CA VAL A 55 -45.75 -33.43 22.94
C VAL A 55 -45.64 -33.29 21.39
N PRO A 56 -45.94 -34.30 20.52
CA PRO A 56 -45.06 -35.33 20.03
C PRO A 56 -44.85 -35.28 18.48
N HIS A 57 -44.07 -36.24 18.04
CA HIS A 57 -43.83 -36.51 16.60
C HIS A 57 -45.12 -36.55 15.76
N GLY A 58 -45.12 -35.72 14.71
CA GLY A 58 -46.09 -35.77 13.62
C GLY A 58 -45.46 -35.32 12.33
N THR A 59 -45.27 -36.29 11.43
CA THR A 59 -44.90 -36.09 10.02
C THR A 59 -45.85 -35.12 9.32
N LEU A 60 -45.36 -33.99 8.86
CA LEU A 60 -46.06 -33.15 7.90
C LEU A 60 -45.18 -32.92 6.68
N LYS A 61 -45.44 -33.75 5.66
CA LYS A 61 -45.16 -33.40 4.28
C LYS A 61 -46.11 -32.28 3.90
N THR A 62 -45.64 -31.09 3.69
CA THR A 62 -46.44 -30.02 3.09
C THR A 62 -45.61 -29.30 2.04
N GLN A 63 -45.87 -29.64 0.83
CA GLN A 63 -45.97 -28.86 -0.40
C GLN A 63 -45.30 -27.48 -0.36
N LEU A 64 -44.05 -27.36 -0.82
CA LEU A 64 -43.54 -26.19 -1.45
C LEU A 64 -43.93 -26.22 -2.93
N ARG A 65 -45.10 -25.71 -3.24
CA ARG A 65 -45.48 -25.37 -4.62
C ARG A 65 -45.11 -23.91 -4.87
N GLY A 66 -44.28 -23.68 -5.87
CA GLY A 66 -44.42 -22.54 -6.76
C GLY A 66 -43.81 -21.23 -6.31
N LEU A 67 -42.49 -21.16 -6.20
CA LEU A 67 -41.80 -19.93 -6.53
C LEU A 67 -41.11 -20.12 -7.86
N THR A 68 -41.80 -19.72 -8.92
CA THR A 68 -41.19 -19.56 -10.24
C THR A 68 -40.05 -18.55 -10.12
N PRO A 69 -38.88 -18.85 -10.68
CA PRO A 69 -37.81 -17.85 -10.76
C PRO A 69 -38.36 -16.64 -11.54
N ARG A 70 -38.30 -15.47 -10.96
CA ARG A 70 -38.55 -14.24 -11.71
C ARG A 70 -37.63 -14.24 -12.94
N PRO A 71 -38.16 -13.98 -14.14
CA PRO A 71 -37.32 -13.87 -15.32
C PRO A 71 -36.28 -12.76 -15.06
N PRO A 72 -35.04 -12.92 -15.56
CA PRO A 72 -34.03 -11.88 -15.43
C PRO A 72 -34.56 -10.61 -16.08
N ILE A 73 -34.56 -9.51 -15.32
CA ILE A 73 -34.90 -8.19 -15.83
C ILE A 73 -33.97 -7.95 -17.03
N PRO A 74 -34.49 -7.67 -18.24
CA PRO A 74 -33.64 -7.41 -19.39
C PRO A 74 -32.76 -6.21 -19.03
N ARG A 75 -31.44 -6.40 -18.97
CA ARG A 75 -30.50 -5.30 -18.97
C ARG A 75 -30.69 -4.57 -20.30
N TYR A 76 -31.47 -3.51 -20.28
CA TYR A 76 -31.40 -2.52 -21.33
C TYR A 76 -29.94 -2.04 -21.37
N MET A 77 -29.18 -2.55 -22.31
CA MET A 77 -27.97 -1.90 -22.77
C MET A 77 -28.41 -0.57 -23.40
N SER A 78 -28.56 0.43 -22.54
CA SER A 78 -28.72 1.80 -22.99
C SER A 78 -27.38 2.18 -23.62
N SER A 79 -27.31 2.14 -24.93
CA SER A 79 -26.37 2.90 -25.73
C SER A 79 -26.70 4.39 -25.58
N ARG A 80 -26.66 4.90 -24.36
CA ARG A 80 -26.70 6.33 -24.12
C ARG A 80 -25.32 6.86 -24.49
N ALA A 81 -25.26 7.61 -25.60
CA ALA A 81 -24.16 8.53 -25.85
C ALA A 81 -23.75 9.20 -24.53
N PRO A 82 -22.45 9.35 -24.25
CA PRO A 82 -22.00 9.98 -23.01
C PRO A 82 -22.73 11.33 -22.90
N ARG A 83 -23.63 11.44 -21.92
CA ARG A 83 -24.26 12.73 -21.61
C ARG A 83 -23.08 13.64 -21.31
N ARG A 84 -22.89 14.69 -22.11
CA ARG A 84 -22.03 15.82 -21.73
C ARG A 84 -22.47 16.22 -20.32
N ARG A 85 -21.68 15.81 -19.33
CA ARG A 85 -21.86 16.31 -17.97
C ARG A 85 -21.54 17.79 -18.07
N LEU A 86 -22.50 18.63 -17.79
CA LEU A 86 -22.24 20.04 -17.53
C LEU A 86 -21.14 20.06 -16.44
N PRO A 87 -20.08 20.86 -16.61
CA PRO A 87 -19.07 20.99 -15.56
C PRO A 87 -19.80 21.44 -14.30
N SER A 88 -19.83 20.60 -13.26
CA SER A 88 -20.33 20.99 -11.96
C SER A 88 -19.33 21.99 -11.40
N ALA A 89 -19.66 23.25 -11.39
CA ALA A 89 -18.87 24.25 -10.68
C ALA A 89 -19.10 24.03 -9.17
N PHE A 90 -18.17 23.38 -8.52
CA PHE A 90 -18.13 23.35 -7.06
C PHE A 90 -17.75 24.74 -6.54
N PRO A 91 -18.18 25.10 -5.32
CA PRO A 91 -17.74 26.35 -4.71
C PRO A 91 -16.22 26.44 -4.60
N VAL A 92 -15.67 27.60 -4.97
CA VAL A 92 -14.25 27.89 -4.81
C VAL A 92 -13.97 28.17 -3.34
N LEU A 93 -12.95 27.52 -2.77
CA LEU A 93 -12.49 27.78 -1.41
C LEU A 93 -11.67 29.08 -1.37
N ASP A 94 -11.88 29.87 -0.31
CA ASP A 94 -10.99 30.99 0.00
C ASP A 94 -9.71 30.44 0.66
N GLY A 95 -8.62 30.50 -0.05
CA GLY A 95 -7.30 30.06 0.40
C GLY A 95 -6.41 31.19 0.87
N ALA A 96 -6.94 32.42 1.01
CA ALA A 96 -6.17 33.57 1.47
C ALA A 96 -5.80 33.44 2.96
N PHE A 97 -4.54 33.81 3.29
CA PHE A 97 -4.09 33.84 4.68
C PHE A 97 -4.60 35.09 5.39
N GLN A 98 -5.13 34.90 6.59
CA GLN A 98 -5.36 36.03 7.47
C GLN A 98 -4.03 36.45 8.15
N PRO A 99 -3.78 37.75 8.39
CA PRO A 99 -2.54 38.24 9.00
C PRO A 99 -2.18 37.57 10.34
N ILE A 100 -3.19 37.16 11.11
CA ILE A 100 -3.00 36.45 12.39
C ILE A 100 -2.27 35.09 12.23
N HIS A 101 -2.35 34.49 11.05
CA HIS A 101 -1.73 33.20 10.77
C HIS A 101 -0.26 33.29 10.29
N ASN A 102 0.25 34.51 9.99
CA ASN A 102 1.60 34.66 9.43
C ASN A 102 2.68 34.06 10.31
N HIS A 103 2.61 34.24 11.62
CA HIS A 103 3.57 33.65 12.55
C HIS A 103 3.55 32.12 12.52
N VAL A 104 2.37 31.51 12.52
CA VAL A 104 2.20 30.04 12.48
C VAL A 104 2.70 29.50 11.14
N PHE A 105 2.38 30.18 10.06
CA PHE A 105 2.85 29.83 8.72
C PHE A 105 4.37 29.84 8.63
N GLU A 106 5.03 30.91 9.10
CA GLU A 106 6.49 31.01 9.11
C GLU A 106 7.15 29.94 10.00
N GLU A 107 6.54 29.64 11.14
CA GLU A 107 7.03 28.60 12.05
C GLU A 107 6.93 27.21 11.43
N ASN A 108 5.81 26.90 10.80
CA ASN A 108 5.60 25.66 10.05
C ASN A 108 6.57 25.56 8.86
N ALA A 109 6.77 26.66 8.11
CA ALA A 109 7.71 26.70 6.98
C ALA A 109 9.15 26.40 7.43
N ARG A 110 9.60 27.01 8.52
CA ARG A 110 10.92 26.72 9.11
C ARG A 110 11.05 25.26 9.52
N ASN A 111 10.04 24.68 10.17
CA ASN A 111 10.02 23.27 10.53
C ASN A 111 10.07 22.37 9.28
N SER A 112 9.28 22.69 8.26
CA SER A 112 9.23 21.92 7.00
C SER A 112 10.58 21.93 6.29
N GLN A 113 11.31 23.05 6.31
CA GLN A 113 12.68 23.12 5.75
C GLN A 113 13.64 22.19 6.50
N VAL A 114 13.56 22.12 7.84
CA VAL A 114 14.38 21.21 8.65
C VAL A 114 14.04 19.74 8.30
N CYS A 115 12.75 19.41 8.24
CA CYS A 115 12.29 18.08 7.87
C CYS A 115 12.71 17.70 6.43
N LEU A 116 12.61 18.65 5.49
CA LEU A 116 13.04 18.43 4.11
C LEU A 116 14.56 18.21 4.02
N LYS A 117 15.36 18.94 4.78
CA LYS A 117 16.82 18.71 4.84
C LYS A 117 17.12 17.28 5.32
N ARG A 118 16.49 16.84 6.41
CA ARG A 118 16.63 15.47 6.93
C ARG A 118 16.20 14.44 5.89
N TYR A 119 15.07 14.66 5.21
CA TYR A 119 14.60 13.82 4.11
C TYR A 119 15.65 13.68 3.01
N MET A 120 16.25 14.80 2.56
CA MET A 120 17.27 14.79 1.52
C MET A 120 18.54 14.04 1.94
N GLU A 121 18.95 14.16 3.20
CA GLU A 121 20.08 13.42 3.77
C GLU A 121 19.82 11.91 3.77
N LEU A 122 18.62 11.47 4.18
CA LEU A 122 18.22 10.07 4.12
C LEU A 122 18.10 9.58 2.68
N LYS A 123 17.51 10.37 1.79
CA LYS A 123 17.43 10.04 0.36
C LYS A 123 18.82 9.81 -0.25
N LYS A 124 19.81 10.63 0.12
CA LYS A 124 21.21 10.41 -0.31
C LYS A 124 21.75 9.06 0.16
N LYS A 125 21.46 8.65 1.41
CA LYS A 125 21.86 7.32 1.92
C LYS A 125 21.19 6.19 1.13
N VAL A 126 19.90 6.31 0.83
CA VAL A 126 19.16 5.34 -0.01
C VAL A 126 19.79 5.21 -1.39
N LEU A 127 20.10 6.35 -2.04
CA LEU A 127 20.71 6.35 -3.37
C LEU A 127 22.12 5.75 -3.41
N ASN A 128 22.84 5.80 -2.29
CA ASN A 128 24.17 5.20 -2.18
C ASN A 128 24.13 3.67 -1.95
N GLY A 129 22.96 3.07 -1.79
CA GLY A 129 22.81 1.62 -1.59
C GLY A 129 23.75 1.07 -0.50
N GLY A 130 24.54 0.05 -0.83
CA GLY A 130 25.53 -0.55 0.07
C GLY A 130 26.80 0.27 0.32
N GLY A 131 26.92 1.47 -0.29
CA GLY A 131 28.07 2.38 -0.15
C GLY A 131 29.18 2.13 -1.17
N VAL A 132 30.17 3.03 -1.16
CA VAL A 132 31.21 3.11 -2.20
C VAL A 132 31.93 1.79 -2.44
N ASN A 133 32.33 1.09 -1.38
CA ASN A 133 33.06 -0.18 -1.50
C ASN A 133 32.19 -1.30 -2.10
N ALA A 134 30.93 -1.39 -1.69
CA ALA A 134 30.00 -2.38 -2.23
C ALA A 134 29.66 -2.08 -3.70
N ILE A 135 29.48 -0.82 -4.06
CA ILE A 135 29.30 -0.37 -5.44
C ILE A 135 30.50 -0.75 -6.30
N ALA A 136 31.73 -0.43 -5.86
CA ALA A 136 32.95 -0.79 -6.58
C ALA A 136 33.09 -2.31 -6.76
N HIS A 137 32.82 -3.08 -5.72
CA HIS A 137 32.83 -4.54 -5.80
C HIS A 137 31.79 -5.07 -6.80
N HIS A 138 30.58 -4.54 -6.79
CA HIS A 138 29.48 -4.92 -7.68
C HIS A 138 29.80 -4.59 -9.15
N THR A 139 30.28 -3.39 -9.43
CA THR A 139 30.49 -2.91 -10.80
C THR A 139 31.85 -3.33 -11.37
N GLN A 140 32.94 -3.26 -10.61
CA GLN A 140 34.28 -3.51 -11.12
C GLN A 140 34.67 -4.98 -11.03
N LYS A 141 34.39 -5.65 -9.90
CA LYS A 141 34.75 -7.05 -9.70
C LYS A 141 33.71 -7.99 -10.29
N ASN A 142 32.42 -7.79 -9.99
CA ASN A 142 31.35 -8.65 -10.48
C ASN A 142 30.84 -8.24 -11.87
N LYS A 143 31.27 -7.09 -12.41
CA LYS A 143 30.89 -6.55 -13.72
C LYS A 143 29.38 -6.45 -13.93
N LYS A 144 28.62 -6.18 -12.87
CA LYS A 144 27.18 -6.05 -12.89
C LYS A 144 26.74 -4.59 -12.92
N VAL A 145 25.59 -4.32 -13.49
CA VAL A 145 24.95 -3.00 -13.55
C VAL A 145 24.28 -2.72 -12.18
N LEU A 146 24.28 -1.46 -11.73
CA LEU A 146 23.59 -1.06 -10.51
C LEU A 146 22.08 -1.15 -10.69
N VAL A 147 21.35 -1.50 -9.63
CA VAL A 147 19.90 -1.72 -9.69
C VAL A 147 19.13 -0.50 -10.23
N ARG A 148 19.54 0.73 -9.88
CA ARG A 148 18.88 1.94 -10.39
C ARG A 148 19.17 2.20 -11.87
N ASP A 149 20.33 1.79 -12.36
CA ASP A 149 20.66 1.86 -13.78
C ASP A 149 19.91 0.76 -14.57
N ARG A 150 19.73 -0.43 -13.97
CA ARG A 150 18.83 -1.48 -14.48
C ARG A 150 17.40 -0.96 -14.67
N LEU A 151 16.87 -0.26 -13.66
CA LEU A 151 15.54 0.34 -13.75
C LEU A 151 15.43 1.41 -14.84
N ARG A 152 16.47 2.25 -15.04
CA ARG A 152 16.50 3.23 -16.13
C ARG A 152 16.47 2.58 -17.52
N MET A 153 17.08 1.42 -17.68
CA MET A 153 17.07 0.68 -18.95
C MET A 153 15.77 -0.10 -19.19
N LEU A 154 15.11 -0.50 -18.12
CA LEU A 154 13.86 -1.27 -18.20
C LEU A 154 12.62 -0.39 -18.35
N LEU A 155 12.54 0.72 -17.61
CA LEU A 155 11.37 1.59 -17.58
C LEU A 155 11.36 2.57 -18.76
N ASP A 156 10.18 3.06 -19.14
CA ASP A 156 10.02 4.04 -20.20
C ASP A 156 10.51 5.44 -19.79
N ASP A 157 10.31 5.77 -18.50
CA ASP A 157 10.66 7.05 -17.90
C ASP A 157 11.52 6.86 -16.65
N GLU A 158 12.33 7.87 -16.34
CA GLU A 158 13.02 7.94 -15.03
C GLU A 158 12.06 8.26 -13.89
N ASP A 159 10.84 8.70 -14.20
CA ASP A 159 9.79 9.07 -13.26
C ASP A 159 8.92 7.87 -12.89
N TYR A 160 9.33 7.16 -11.86
CA TYR A 160 8.55 6.07 -11.26
C TYR A 160 8.20 6.37 -9.81
N LEU A 161 7.11 5.81 -9.34
CA LEU A 161 6.71 5.87 -7.94
C LEU A 161 7.47 4.81 -7.15
N GLU A 162 8.52 5.20 -6.41
CA GLU A 162 9.23 4.30 -5.51
C GLU A 162 8.42 4.09 -4.22
N LEU A 163 8.17 2.84 -3.85
CA LEU A 163 7.45 2.46 -2.63
C LEU A 163 8.45 2.26 -1.48
N SER A 164 8.14 2.83 -0.32
CA SER A 164 8.91 2.67 0.93
C SER A 164 10.44 2.84 0.76
N PRO A 165 10.94 3.94 0.17
CA PRO A 165 12.37 4.12 -0.10
C PRO A 165 13.22 4.16 1.18
N PHE A 166 12.64 4.53 2.31
CA PHE A 166 13.33 4.65 3.60
C PHE A 166 13.19 3.41 4.49
N ALA A 167 12.56 2.35 4.00
CA ALA A 167 12.50 1.10 4.74
C ALA A 167 13.92 0.57 5.02
N GLY A 168 14.14 0.12 6.26
CA GLY A 168 15.39 -0.53 6.65
C GLY A 168 16.38 0.33 7.42
N PHE A 169 16.02 1.54 7.84
CA PHE A 169 16.84 2.35 8.74
C PHE A 169 16.45 2.16 10.20
N GLY A 170 17.44 2.26 11.11
CA GLY A 170 17.23 2.21 12.56
C GLY A 170 16.78 0.85 13.10
N LEU A 171 17.08 -0.23 12.40
CA LEU A 171 16.68 -1.58 12.80
C LEU A 171 17.69 -2.20 13.80
N PRO A 172 17.25 -3.10 14.69
CA PRO A 172 18.13 -3.75 15.68
C PRO A 172 19.32 -4.48 15.05
N TYR A 173 19.18 -4.96 13.82
CA TYR A 173 20.22 -5.66 13.06
C TYR A 173 21.00 -4.74 12.09
N GLY A 174 20.88 -3.42 12.28
CA GLY A 174 21.58 -2.38 11.52
C GLY A 174 20.81 -1.87 10.31
N ASP A 175 21.37 -0.85 9.67
CA ASP A 175 20.75 -0.22 8.51
C ASP A 175 20.83 -1.10 7.27
N ILE A 176 19.70 -1.29 6.63
CA ILE A 176 19.53 -1.99 5.34
C ILE A 176 18.86 -1.00 4.36
N PRO A 177 19.62 -0.13 3.69
CA PRO A 177 19.04 0.92 2.84
C PRO A 177 18.04 0.39 1.84
N SER A 178 16.87 1.04 1.75
CA SER A 178 15.73 0.60 0.92
C SER A 178 15.33 -0.88 1.13
N ALA A 179 15.60 -1.44 2.33
CA ALA A 179 15.39 -2.85 2.65
C ALA A 179 16.15 -3.82 1.71
N GLY A 180 17.23 -3.39 1.05
CA GLY A 180 17.97 -4.19 0.05
C GLY A 180 17.17 -4.51 -1.22
N CYS A 181 16.06 -3.83 -1.45
CA CYS A 181 15.16 -4.07 -2.58
C CYS A 181 14.43 -2.79 -2.97
N ILE A 182 14.55 -2.37 -4.23
CA ILE A 182 13.79 -1.24 -4.77
C ILE A 182 12.48 -1.76 -5.30
N THR A 183 11.38 -1.23 -4.81
CA THR A 183 10.03 -1.56 -5.27
C THR A 183 9.32 -0.30 -5.75
N GLY A 184 8.50 -0.42 -6.76
CA GLY A 184 7.80 0.75 -7.29
C GLY A 184 6.82 0.42 -8.39
N ILE A 185 6.26 1.48 -8.96
CA ILE A 185 5.35 1.44 -10.10
C ILE A 185 5.95 2.32 -11.19
N GLY A 186 6.10 1.78 -12.37
CA GLY A 186 6.61 2.49 -13.54
C GLY A 186 6.02 1.94 -14.83
N LYS A 187 6.23 2.63 -15.95
CA LYS A 187 5.78 2.16 -17.26
C LYS A 187 6.86 1.33 -17.94
N ILE A 188 6.44 0.25 -18.59
CA ILE A 188 7.25 -0.58 -19.46
C ILE A 188 6.45 -0.76 -20.76
N ASN A 189 6.95 -0.26 -21.90
CA ASN A 189 6.23 -0.24 -23.16
C ASN A 189 4.79 0.31 -23.03
N GLY A 190 4.66 1.46 -22.33
CA GLY A 190 3.38 2.13 -22.09
C GLY A 190 2.49 1.47 -21.04
N LEU A 191 2.79 0.24 -20.59
CA LEU A 191 2.00 -0.48 -19.60
C LEU A 191 2.52 -0.21 -18.19
N TRP A 192 1.63 0.18 -17.29
CA TRP A 192 1.96 0.32 -15.87
C TRP A 192 2.24 -1.04 -15.23
N CYS A 193 3.43 -1.19 -14.65
CA CYS A 193 3.88 -2.40 -13.98
C CYS A 193 4.36 -2.09 -12.56
N VAL A 194 4.16 -3.03 -11.64
CA VAL A 194 4.91 -3.06 -10.39
C VAL A 194 6.26 -3.71 -10.67
N PHE A 195 7.33 -3.16 -10.16
CA PHE A 195 8.64 -3.79 -10.20
C PHE A 195 9.18 -4.06 -8.79
N ILE A 196 9.91 -5.16 -8.65
CA ILE A 196 10.60 -5.60 -7.45
C ILE A 196 12.04 -5.92 -7.85
N ALA A 197 12.99 -5.07 -7.47
CA ALA A 197 14.37 -5.16 -7.92
C ALA A 197 15.34 -5.28 -6.75
N ASN A 198 16.08 -6.38 -6.64
CA ASN A 198 17.07 -6.58 -5.61
C ASN A 198 18.27 -5.63 -5.79
N ASP A 199 18.73 -5.03 -4.72
CA ASP A 199 19.98 -4.27 -4.67
C ASP A 199 21.11 -5.13 -4.06
N ALA A 200 21.86 -5.81 -4.91
CA ALA A 200 22.96 -6.66 -4.45
C ALA A 200 24.13 -5.88 -3.86
N THR A 201 24.18 -4.54 -3.99
CA THR A 201 25.16 -3.72 -3.25
C THR A 201 24.83 -3.69 -1.75
N VAL A 202 23.56 -3.87 -1.38
CA VAL A 202 23.10 -3.93 0.01
C VAL A 202 23.16 -5.36 0.51
N LYS A 203 24.18 -5.68 1.29
CA LYS A 203 24.37 -7.01 1.91
C LYS A 203 24.29 -8.19 0.91
N GLY A 204 24.73 -7.98 -0.34
CA GLY A 204 24.70 -9.02 -1.38
C GLY A 204 23.30 -9.42 -1.85
N GLY A 205 22.30 -8.54 -1.72
CA GLY A 205 20.91 -8.86 -2.04
C GLY A 205 20.26 -9.85 -1.07
N THR A 206 20.86 -10.07 0.10
CA THR A 206 20.33 -10.97 1.13
C THR A 206 19.03 -10.44 1.71
N ALA A 207 18.02 -11.29 1.81
CA ALA A 207 16.72 -10.94 2.37
C ALA A 207 16.75 -10.90 3.89
N TYR A 208 16.38 -9.77 4.45
CA TYR A 208 16.12 -9.52 5.87
C TYR A 208 14.61 -9.50 6.15
N PRO A 209 14.17 -9.53 7.40
CA PRO A 209 12.73 -9.43 7.72
C PRO A 209 12.06 -8.22 7.05
N ILE A 210 12.72 -7.06 7.03
CA ILE A 210 12.21 -5.84 6.37
C ILE A 210 12.17 -5.98 4.85
N THR A 211 13.08 -6.73 4.23
CA THR A 211 13.06 -7.01 2.79
C THR A 211 11.81 -7.78 2.40
N VAL A 212 11.49 -8.83 3.17
CA VAL A 212 10.29 -9.64 2.98
C VAL A 212 9.03 -8.78 3.09
N LYS A 213 8.94 -7.97 4.14
CA LYS A 213 7.80 -7.07 4.38
C LYS A 213 7.60 -6.09 3.21
N LYS A 214 8.69 -5.54 2.67
CA LYS A 214 8.63 -4.61 1.53
C LYS A 214 8.19 -5.30 0.23
N GLN A 215 8.70 -6.50 -0.04
CA GLN A 215 8.30 -7.29 -1.21
C GLN A 215 6.83 -7.70 -1.14
N LEU A 216 6.35 -8.17 0.02
CA LEU A 216 4.94 -8.49 0.24
C LEU A 216 4.03 -7.29 -0.01
N ARG A 217 4.46 -6.09 0.42
CA ARG A 217 3.70 -4.86 0.13
C ARG A 217 3.65 -4.54 -1.36
N ALA A 218 4.74 -4.73 -2.09
CA ALA A 218 4.75 -4.52 -3.54
C ALA A 218 3.81 -5.50 -4.26
N GLN A 219 3.82 -6.78 -3.89
CA GLN A 219 2.88 -7.78 -4.42
C GLN A 219 1.42 -7.43 -4.07
N GLU A 220 1.16 -6.94 -2.85
CA GLU A 220 -0.16 -6.46 -2.44
C GLU A 220 -0.64 -5.31 -3.35
N VAL A 221 0.23 -4.33 -3.63
CA VAL A 221 -0.06 -3.22 -4.57
C VAL A 221 -0.36 -3.75 -5.97
N SER A 222 0.43 -4.72 -6.45
CA SER A 222 0.18 -5.39 -7.74
C SER A 222 -1.21 -6.05 -7.77
N MET A 223 -1.56 -6.81 -6.73
CA MET A 223 -2.85 -7.48 -6.64
C MET A 223 -4.04 -6.50 -6.56
N GLN A 224 -3.94 -5.48 -5.71
CA GLN A 224 -5.00 -4.49 -5.51
C GLN A 224 -5.29 -3.67 -6.78
N ASN A 225 -4.25 -3.38 -7.56
CA ASN A 225 -4.37 -2.55 -8.76
C ASN A 225 -4.34 -3.37 -10.06
N ARG A 226 -4.22 -4.71 -9.96
CA ARG A 226 -4.10 -5.65 -11.09
C ARG A 226 -3.02 -5.23 -12.08
N LEU A 227 -1.86 -4.84 -11.57
CA LEU A 227 -0.71 -4.46 -12.39
C LEU A 227 0.19 -5.68 -12.61
N PRO A 228 0.72 -5.90 -13.82
CA PRO A 228 1.80 -6.87 -14.04
C PRO A 228 2.95 -6.63 -13.07
N CYS A 229 3.60 -7.70 -12.62
CA CYS A 229 4.73 -7.63 -11.70
C CYS A 229 6.01 -8.08 -12.39
N VAL A 230 7.05 -7.26 -12.32
CA VAL A 230 8.36 -7.54 -12.93
C VAL A 230 9.41 -7.66 -11.82
N TYR A 231 10.09 -8.79 -11.78
CA TYR A 231 11.13 -9.09 -10.81
C TYR A 231 12.51 -8.96 -11.46
N LEU A 232 13.39 -8.10 -10.93
CA LEU A 232 14.81 -8.09 -11.25
C LEU A 232 15.56 -8.78 -10.12
N VAL A 233 15.97 -10.04 -10.36
CA VAL A 233 16.46 -10.90 -9.29
C VAL A 233 17.98 -10.92 -9.24
N ASP A 234 18.52 -10.53 -8.09
CA ASP A 234 19.95 -10.60 -7.73
C ASP A 234 20.04 -10.76 -6.20
N SER A 235 19.70 -11.96 -5.71
CA SER A 235 19.50 -12.25 -4.28
C SER A 235 20.44 -13.35 -3.76
N GLY A 236 21.10 -13.05 -2.66
CA GLY A 236 21.91 -14.03 -1.92
C GLY A 236 21.11 -14.99 -1.02
N GLY A 237 19.77 -14.97 -1.11
CA GLY A 237 18.91 -15.78 -0.23
C GLY A 237 18.59 -15.11 1.11
N ALA A 238 18.10 -15.87 2.09
CA ALA A 238 17.72 -15.36 3.39
C ALA A 238 18.93 -15.14 4.32
N PHE A 239 18.86 -14.09 5.16
CA PHE A 239 19.85 -13.88 6.22
C PHE A 239 19.66 -14.90 7.35
N LEU A 240 20.44 -15.97 7.32
CA LEU A 240 20.29 -17.13 8.19
C LEU A 240 20.27 -16.83 9.70
N PRO A 241 21.05 -15.87 10.24
CA PRO A 241 20.95 -15.52 11.67
C PRO A 241 19.56 -15.05 12.11
N LEU A 242 18.71 -14.55 11.20
CA LEU A 242 17.33 -14.12 11.46
C LEU A 242 16.29 -15.02 10.78
N GLN A 243 16.63 -16.29 10.50
CA GLN A 243 15.73 -17.20 9.78
C GLN A 243 14.37 -17.39 10.47
N SER A 244 14.30 -17.32 11.79
CA SER A 244 13.05 -17.38 12.56
C SER A 244 12.09 -16.22 12.24
N ASP A 245 12.62 -15.06 11.89
CA ASP A 245 11.84 -13.85 11.58
C ASP A 245 11.59 -13.68 10.07
N ILE A 246 12.19 -14.57 9.25
CA ILE A 246 12.06 -14.53 7.79
C ILE A 246 11.19 -15.65 7.26
N PHE A 247 11.21 -16.84 7.88
CA PHE A 247 10.72 -18.07 7.24
C PHE A 247 9.34 -18.55 7.72
N PRO A 248 9.04 -18.74 9.05
CA PRO A 248 8.01 -19.68 9.49
C PRO A 248 6.58 -19.10 9.52
N ASP A 249 6.40 -17.79 9.59
CA ASP A 249 5.07 -17.19 9.82
C ASP A 249 4.33 -16.90 8.52
N LYS A 250 3.01 -16.65 8.66
CA LYS A 250 2.07 -16.36 7.56
C LYS A 250 2.52 -15.22 6.65
N ASN A 251 3.11 -14.16 7.22
CA ASN A 251 3.57 -12.98 6.51
C ASN A 251 5.09 -12.93 6.37
N HIS A 252 5.74 -14.09 6.33
CA HIS A 252 7.16 -14.25 6.09
C HIS A 252 7.47 -14.65 4.64
N GLY A 253 8.70 -15.07 4.35
CA GLY A 253 9.20 -15.30 3.00
C GLY A 253 8.37 -16.26 2.17
N GLY A 254 7.80 -17.31 2.77
CA GLY A 254 6.90 -18.24 2.08
C GLY A 254 5.64 -17.59 1.53
N ARG A 255 5.22 -16.44 2.10
CA ARG A 255 4.08 -15.70 1.59
C ARG A 255 4.35 -15.04 0.23
N ILE A 256 5.61 -14.72 -0.08
CA ILE A 256 6.00 -14.19 -1.39
C ILE A 256 5.62 -15.20 -2.47
N PHE A 257 6.01 -16.47 -2.30
CA PHE A 257 5.73 -17.56 -3.25
C PHE A 257 4.24 -17.90 -3.34
N TYR A 258 3.54 -17.88 -2.20
CA TYR A 258 2.09 -18.03 -2.19
C TYR A 258 1.41 -16.92 -3.01
N ASN A 259 1.84 -15.67 -2.84
CA ASN A 259 1.28 -14.55 -3.58
C ASN A 259 1.57 -14.66 -5.08
N GLU A 260 2.77 -15.09 -5.50
CA GLU A 260 3.09 -15.33 -6.90
C GLU A 260 2.12 -16.33 -7.53
N ALA A 261 1.92 -17.50 -6.90
CA ALA A 261 0.97 -18.49 -7.38
C ALA A 261 -0.47 -17.95 -7.44
N VAL A 262 -0.89 -17.16 -6.44
CA VAL A 262 -2.24 -16.56 -6.42
C VAL A 262 -2.38 -15.48 -7.49
N MET A 263 -1.35 -14.64 -7.69
CA MET A 263 -1.34 -13.60 -8.73
C MET A 263 -1.51 -14.23 -10.12
N SER A 264 -0.78 -15.28 -10.43
CA SER A 264 -0.92 -16.04 -11.67
C SER A 264 -2.33 -16.62 -11.81
N ALA A 265 -2.87 -17.24 -10.74
CA ALA A 265 -4.22 -17.81 -10.75
C ALA A 265 -5.31 -16.77 -11.03
N VAL A 266 -5.14 -15.52 -10.61
CA VAL A 266 -6.07 -14.42 -10.89
C VAL A 266 -5.69 -13.60 -12.13
N LYS A 267 -4.75 -14.12 -12.95
CA LYS A 267 -4.31 -13.54 -14.23
C LYS A 267 -3.66 -12.16 -14.07
N ILE A 268 -2.79 -12.01 -13.09
CA ILE A 268 -1.85 -10.89 -12.99
C ILE A 268 -0.52 -11.40 -13.51
N PRO A 269 -0.05 -10.95 -14.68
CA PRO A 269 1.17 -11.45 -15.28
C PRO A 269 2.41 -11.14 -14.44
N GLN A 270 3.33 -12.07 -14.41
CA GLN A 270 4.59 -11.97 -13.70
C GLN A 270 5.75 -12.35 -14.61
N VAL A 271 6.75 -11.48 -14.71
CA VAL A 271 7.94 -11.68 -15.53
C VAL A 271 9.17 -11.52 -14.65
N ALA A 272 10.11 -12.44 -14.73
CA ALA A 272 11.35 -12.37 -13.99
C ALA A 272 12.55 -12.20 -14.92
N LEU A 273 13.44 -11.24 -14.58
CA LEU A 273 14.75 -11.08 -15.18
C LEU A 273 15.82 -11.47 -14.16
N VAL A 274 16.51 -12.55 -14.43
CA VAL A 274 17.61 -13.06 -13.60
C VAL A 274 18.90 -12.37 -14.07
N CYS A 275 19.25 -11.30 -13.39
CA CYS A 275 20.43 -10.47 -13.66
C CYS A 275 21.47 -10.55 -12.55
N GLY A 276 21.44 -11.63 -11.80
CA GLY A 276 22.37 -11.94 -10.73
C GLY A 276 22.10 -13.30 -10.12
N SER A 277 22.59 -13.50 -8.91
CA SER A 277 22.40 -14.75 -8.20
C SER A 277 20.96 -14.91 -7.70
N CYS A 278 20.37 -16.08 -7.91
CA CYS A 278 19.10 -16.50 -7.29
C CYS A 278 19.38 -17.71 -6.41
N THR A 279 19.73 -17.46 -5.14
CA THR A 279 20.16 -18.51 -4.22
C THR A 279 19.06 -18.88 -3.23
N ALA A 280 18.94 -20.16 -2.94
CA ALA A 280 18.00 -20.74 -1.95
C ALA A 280 16.55 -20.28 -2.22
N GLY A 281 15.88 -19.63 -1.26
CA GLY A 281 14.52 -19.12 -1.47
C GLY A 281 14.41 -18.14 -2.63
N GLY A 282 15.46 -17.38 -2.97
CA GLY A 282 15.48 -16.49 -4.13
C GLY A 282 15.36 -17.21 -5.48
N ALA A 283 15.62 -18.51 -5.53
CA ALA A 283 15.47 -19.31 -6.74
C ALA A 283 14.00 -19.55 -7.12
N TYR A 284 13.09 -19.49 -6.15
CA TYR A 284 11.66 -19.72 -6.43
C TYR A 284 10.97 -18.53 -7.10
N VAL A 285 11.45 -17.31 -6.87
CA VAL A 285 10.85 -16.11 -7.50
C VAL A 285 10.86 -16.20 -9.03
N PRO A 286 11.98 -16.46 -9.72
CA PRO A 286 11.93 -16.63 -11.16
C PRO A 286 11.17 -17.89 -11.58
N THR A 287 11.23 -18.99 -10.83
CA THR A 287 10.60 -20.25 -11.24
C THR A 287 9.07 -20.27 -11.06
N LEU A 288 8.51 -19.29 -10.34
CA LEU A 288 7.05 -19.13 -10.18
C LEU A 288 6.47 -18.03 -11.09
N ALA A 289 7.34 -17.23 -11.73
CA ALA A 289 6.90 -16.28 -12.76
C ALA A 289 6.44 -17.02 -14.03
N GLU A 290 5.55 -16.42 -14.83
CA GLU A 290 5.07 -17.01 -16.08
C GLU A 290 6.15 -17.03 -17.17
N GLU A 291 7.03 -16.00 -17.22
CA GLU A 291 8.15 -15.95 -18.15
C GLU A 291 9.41 -15.48 -17.46
N VAL A 292 10.51 -16.16 -17.77
CA VAL A 292 11.80 -15.96 -17.13
C VAL A 292 12.89 -15.67 -18.18
N VAL A 293 13.56 -14.55 -18.03
CA VAL A 293 14.76 -14.18 -18.79
C VAL A 293 15.98 -14.37 -17.90
N ILE A 294 17.03 -15.02 -18.39
CA ILE A 294 18.30 -15.15 -17.67
C ILE A 294 19.45 -14.55 -18.47
N VAL A 295 20.32 -13.82 -17.77
CA VAL A 295 21.50 -13.20 -18.40
C VAL A 295 22.71 -14.12 -18.23
N HIS A 296 23.34 -14.47 -19.35
CA HIS A 296 24.49 -15.34 -19.38
C HIS A 296 25.68 -14.80 -18.55
N SER A 297 26.40 -15.68 -17.91
CA SER A 297 27.59 -15.42 -17.08
C SER A 297 27.36 -14.63 -15.78
N ILE A 298 26.18 -14.03 -15.56
CA ILE A 298 25.85 -13.30 -14.34
C ILE A 298 24.60 -13.81 -13.64
N GLY A 299 23.63 -14.32 -14.40
CA GLY A 299 22.40 -14.90 -13.89
C GLY A 299 22.62 -16.36 -13.48
N THR A 300 22.21 -16.73 -12.26
CA THR A 300 22.26 -18.13 -11.79
C THR A 300 21.04 -18.44 -10.93
N ILE A 301 20.54 -19.67 -11.05
CA ILE A 301 19.41 -20.19 -10.25
C ILE A 301 19.83 -21.51 -9.62
N PHE A 302 19.95 -21.56 -8.31
CA PHE A 302 20.25 -22.80 -7.58
C PHE A 302 19.76 -22.74 -6.12
N LEU A 303 19.35 -23.89 -5.58
CA LEU A 303 18.93 -23.98 -4.18
C LEU A 303 20.13 -23.98 -3.21
N ALA A 304 21.26 -24.56 -3.63
CA ALA A 304 22.50 -24.58 -2.89
C ALA A 304 23.62 -24.02 -3.77
N GLY A 305 24.20 -22.88 -3.38
CA GLY A 305 25.32 -22.30 -4.13
C GLY A 305 26.63 -23.06 -3.96
N PRO A 306 27.68 -22.76 -4.79
CA PRO A 306 28.95 -23.47 -4.78
C PRO A 306 29.59 -23.63 -3.41
N PRO A 307 29.56 -22.64 -2.48
CA PRO A 307 30.14 -22.84 -1.14
C PRO A 307 29.43 -23.92 -0.32
N LEU A 308 28.09 -24.03 -0.47
CA LEU A 308 27.31 -25.04 0.24
C LEU A 308 27.50 -26.42 -0.37
N VAL A 309 27.62 -26.53 -1.70
CA VAL A 309 27.94 -27.77 -2.41
C VAL A 309 29.31 -28.27 -1.93
N LYS A 310 30.34 -27.41 -1.93
CA LYS A 310 31.67 -27.75 -1.44
C LYS A 310 31.67 -28.22 0.02
N ALA A 311 30.90 -27.55 0.88
CA ALA A 311 30.79 -27.92 2.29
C ALA A 311 30.10 -29.28 2.50
N ALA A 312 29.11 -29.60 1.64
CA ALA A 312 28.31 -30.82 1.77
C ALA A 312 28.93 -32.04 1.08
N THR A 313 29.55 -31.85 -0.09
CA THR A 313 30.06 -32.97 -0.94
C THR A 313 31.56 -32.97 -1.13
N GLY A 314 32.25 -31.88 -0.81
CA GLY A 314 33.68 -31.67 -1.10
C GLY A 314 33.97 -31.27 -2.54
N GLU A 315 32.96 -31.21 -3.42
CA GLU A 315 33.14 -30.86 -4.83
C GLU A 315 33.30 -29.34 -5.03
N GLU A 316 34.22 -28.95 -5.90
CA GLU A 316 34.36 -27.58 -6.38
C GLU A 316 33.62 -27.43 -7.70
N VAL A 317 32.57 -26.64 -7.70
CA VAL A 317 31.73 -26.36 -8.86
C VAL A 317 31.75 -24.87 -9.18
N ILE A 318 31.68 -24.52 -10.47
CA ILE A 318 31.50 -23.11 -10.88
C ILE A 318 30.01 -22.77 -10.96
N PRO A 319 29.62 -21.52 -10.69
CA PRO A 319 28.20 -21.11 -10.70
C PRO A 319 27.48 -21.39 -12.01
N GLU A 320 28.15 -21.21 -13.15
CA GLU A 320 27.55 -21.42 -14.48
C GLU A 320 27.19 -22.90 -14.72
N ASP A 321 28.05 -23.83 -14.32
CA ASP A 321 27.80 -25.28 -14.45
C ASP A 321 26.73 -25.77 -13.48
N LEU A 322 26.64 -25.14 -12.28
CA LEU A 322 25.69 -25.55 -11.25
C LEU A 322 24.27 -25.08 -11.53
N GLY A 323 24.10 -23.89 -12.12
CA GLY A 323 22.78 -23.31 -12.36
C GLY A 323 22.85 -22.03 -13.17
N GLY A 324 23.71 -21.98 -14.19
CA GLY A 324 23.84 -20.83 -15.07
C GLY A 324 22.84 -20.82 -16.22
N ALA A 325 22.95 -19.79 -17.04
CA ALA A 325 22.02 -19.51 -18.12
C ALA A 325 21.94 -20.64 -19.15
N THR A 326 23.09 -21.19 -19.57
CA THR A 326 23.15 -22.29 -20.55
C THR A 326 22.45 -23.53 -20.04
N LEU A 327 22.72 -23.93 -18.77
CA LEU A 327 22.09 -25.10 -18.18
C LEU A 327 20.57 -24.96 -18.12
N HIS A 328 20.07 -23.78 -17.71
CA HIS A 328 18.65 -23.58 -17.50
C HIS A 328 17.85 -23.33 -18.81
N SER A 329 18.48 -22.79 -19.85
CA SER A 329 17.85 -22.58 -21.15
C SER A 329 17.87 -23.82 -22.06
N GLU A 330 18.95 -24.64 -22.00
CA GLU A 330 19.14 -25.76 -22.95
C GLU A 330 18.84 -27.13 -22.34
N VAL A 331 19.01 -27.31 -21.02
CA VAL A 331 18.94 -28.64 -20.39
C VAL A 331 17.74 -28.75 -19.45
N SER A 332 17.62 -27.84 -18.47
CA SER A 332 16.55 -27.96 -17.47
C SER A 332 15.21 -27.39 -17.91
N GLY A 333 15.22 -26.44 -18.87
CA GLY A 333 14.01 -25.71 -19.28
C GLY A 333 13.40 -24.86 -18.17
N CYS A 334 14.21 -24.49 -17.16
CA CYS A 334 13.75 -23.68 -16.03
C CYS A 334 13.57 -22.21 -16.39
N VAL A 335 14.15 -21.75 -17.50
CA VAL A 335 14.02 -20.40 -18.03
C VAL A 335 13.60 -20.44 -19.49
N ASP A 336 12.88 -19.39 -19.91
CA ASP A 336 12.25 -19.33 -21.22
C ASP A 336 13.09 -18.57 -22.23
N HIS A 337 13.89 -17.60 -21.78
CA HIS A 337 14.67 -16.71 -22.63
C HIS A 337 16.10 -16.58 -22.13
N PHE A 338 17.03 -16.77 -23.06
CA PHE A 338 18.47 -16.58 -22.86
C PHE A 338 18.88 -15.19 -23.39
N ALA A 339 19.59 -14.41 -22.58
CA ALA A 339 20.18 -13.15 -22.98
C ALA A 339 21.72 -13.24 -22.87
N ALA A 340 22.44 -12.96 -23.94
CA ALA A 340 23.89 -13.04 -23.93
C ALA A 340 24.54 -11.93 -23.10
N VAL A 341 23.89 -10.76 -23.04
CA VAL A 341 24.32 -9.61 -22.24
C VAL A 341 23.13 -8.98 -21.50
N GLU A 342 23.43 -8.20 -20.48
CA GLU A 342 22.40 -7.63 -19.60
C GLU A 342 21.43 -6.70 -20.35
N SER A 343 21.89 -5.95 -21.37
CA SER A 343 21.04 -5.09 -22.21
C SER A 343 20.00 -5.87 -22.99
N GLU A 344 20.36 -7.04 -23.55
CA GLU A 344 19.40 -7.92 -24.22
C GLU A 344 18.33 -8.45 -23.25
N GLY A 345 18.72 -8.68 -21.98
CA GLY A 345 17.78 -9.09 -20.94
C GLY A 345 16.68 -8.05 -20.70
N TYR A 346 17.02 -6.75 -20.68
CA TYR A 346 16.00 -5.69 -20.53
C TYR A 346 15.12 -5.60 -21.78
N GLU A 347 15.72 -5.65 -22.97
CA GLU A 347 14.98 -5.60 -24.23
C GLU A 347 14.00 -6.78 -24.34
N CYS A 348 14.47 -8.00 -24.02
CA CYS A 348 13.63 -9.19 -23.98
C CYS A 348 12.49 -9.03 -22.98
N THR A 349 12.75 -8.55 -21.77
CA THR A 349 11.72 -8.31 -20.75
C THR A 349 10.70 -7.27 -21.23
N ARG A 350 11.14 -6.18 -21.87
CA ARG A 350 10.26 -5.17 -22.47
C ARG A 350 9.39 -5.77 -23.57
N ASN A 351 9.96 -6.64 -24.40
CA ASN A 351 9.24 -7.33 -25.48
C ASN A 351 8.17 -8.28 -24.90
N ILE A 352 8.48 -9.05 -23.85
CA ILE A 352 7.49 -9.87 -23.15
C ILE A 352 6.32 -9.01 -22.64
N ILE A 353 6.62 -7.89 -21.98
CA ILE A 353 5.57 -6.96 -21.52
C ILE A 353 4.70 -6.44 -22.66
N SER A 354 5.26 -6.22 -23.84
CA SER A 354 4.49 -5.79 -25.02
C SER A 354 3.53 -6.86 -25.57
N THR A 355 3.76 -8.13 -25.25
CA THR A 355 2.87 -9.23 -25.65
C THR A 355 1.68 -9.40 -24.72
N LEU A 356 1.70 -8.77 -23.55
CA LEU A 356 0.62 -8.85 -22.59
C LEU A 356 -0.64 -8.17 -23.16
N ASN A 357 -1.72 -8.91 -23.28
CA ASN A 357 -3.00 -8.36 -23.76
C ASN A 357 -3.71 -7.60 -22.62
N PHE A 358 -3.10 -6.49 -22.19
CA PHE A 358 -3.65 -5.60 -21.18
C PHE A 358 -4.23 -4.36 -21.86
N GLU A 359 -5.47 -4.02 -21.48
CA GLU A 359 -6.06 -2.76 -21.90
C GLU A 359 -5.28 -1.61 -21.28
N LEU A 360 -4.79 -0.70 -22.12
CA LEU A 360 -4.26 0.57 -21.64
C LEU A 360 -5.39 1.34 -20.96
N PRO A 361 -5.11 2.01 -19.86
CA PRO A 361 -6.11 2.84 -19.23
C PRO A 361 -6.55 3.94 -20.21
N GLU A 362 -7.85 4.22 -20.27
CA GLU A 362 -8.34 5.39 -21.00
C GLU A 362 -7.72 6.65 -20.41
N GLU A 363 -7.11 7.47 -21.23
CA GLU A 363 -6.63 8.78 -20.81
C GLU A 363 -7.80 9.62 -20.31
N ASN A 364 -7.60 10.29 -19.19
CA ASN A 364 -8.60 11.22 -18.69
C ASN A 364 -8.62 12.45 -19.60
N THR A 365 -9.63 12.55 -20.46
CA THR A 365 -9.82 13.69 -21.36
C THR A 365 -10.47 14.90 -20.67
N THR A 366 -10.70 14.84 -19.37
CA THR A 366 -11.24 15.97 -18.61
C THR A 366 -10.16 17.03 -18.50
N GLU A 367 -10.48 18.25 -18.92
CA GLU A 367 -9.61 19.41 -18.76
C GLU A 367 -9.32 19.63 -17.27
N VAL A 368 -8.04 19.67 -16.92
CA VAL A 368 -7.57 19.85 -15.54
C VAL A 368 -7.38 21.34 -15.29
N GLU A 369 -8.06 21.86 -14.27
CA GLU A 369 -7.88 23.24 -13.82
C GLU A 369 -6.82 23.27 -12.71
N GLU A 370 -5.74 24.00 -12.90
CA GLU A 370 -4.73 24.19 -11.85
C GLU A 370 -5.35 24.84 -10.60
N PRO A 371 -4.88 24.48 -9.38
CA PRO A 371 -5.28 25.17 -8.17
C PRO A 371 -4.96 26.66 -8.24
N LEU A 372 -5.83 27.50 -7.70
CA LEU A 372 -5.65 28.95 -7.68
C LEU A 372 -4.52 29.42 -6.73
N TYR A 373 -4.13 28.56 -5.79
CA TYR A 373 -3.11 28.84 -4.78
C TYR A 373 -1.90 27.91 -4.97
N SER A 374 -0.70 28.48 -4.78
CA SER A 374 0.55 27.75 -5.00
C SER A 374 0.74 26.55 -4.07
N ALA A 375 1.13 25.42 -4.61
CA ALA A 375 1.50 24.24 -3.85
C ALA A 375 2.76 24.45 -2.99
N GLU A 376 3.61 25.43 -3.29
CA GLU A 376 4.79 25.75 -2.48
C GLU A 376 4.42 26.23 -1.08
N GLU A 377 3.26 26.87 -0.93
CA GLU A 377 2.74 27.34 0.35
C GLU A 377 2.37 26.18 1.31
N LEU A 378 2.22 24.95 0.80
CA LEU A 378 2.01 23.78 1.64
C LEU A 378 3.12 23.55 2.68
N MET A 379 4.32 24.05 2.43
CA MET A 379 5.40 24.00 3.44
C MET A 379 5.07 24.80 4.70
N GLY A 380 4.39 25.94 4.56
CA GLY A 380 3.95 26.76 5.69
C GLY A 380 2.61 26.29 6.29
N LEU A 381 1.89 25.43 5.58
CA LEU A 381 0.63 24.83 6.05
C LEU A 381 0.81 23.47 6.71
N ALA A 382 1.95 22.81 6.47
CA ALA A 382 2.26 21.50 7.07
C ALA A 382 2.42 21.62 8.60
N PRO A 383 1.52 21.01 9.42
CA PRO A 383 1.49 21.27 10.85
C PRO A 383 2.77 20.84 11.57
N LYS A 384 3.43 21.76 12.27
CA LYS A 384 4.59 21.48 13.13
C LYS A 384 4.22 20.65 14.35
N SER A 385 3.00 20.83 14.86
CA SER A 385 2.47 20.16 16.04
C SER A 385 1.05 19.65 15.78
N TYR A 386 0.45 18.98 16.76
CA TYR A 386 -0.95 18.56 16.71
C TYR A 386 -1.95 19.66 17.07
N ASN A 387 -1.48 20.90 17.26
CA ASN A 387 -2.37 22.05 17.44
C ASN A 387 -3.01 22.42 16.11
N TYR A 388 -4.32 22.45 16.06
CA TYR A 388 -5.12 22.82 14.89
C TYR A 388 -5.22 24.33 14.77
N SER A 389 -4.09 24.98 14.52
CA SER A 389 -3.99 26.44 14.45
C SER A 389 -4.39 27.04 13.10
N MET A 390 -4.56 26.18 12.08
CA MET A 390 -4.92 26.59 10.73
C MET A 390 -6.00 25.66 10.18
N ASP A 391 -6.92 26.24 9.40
CA ASP A 391 -8.00 25.49 8.77
C ASP A 391 -7.44 24.59 7.66
N VAL A 392 -7.84 23.31 7.66
CA VAL A 392 -7.43 22.33 6.65
C VAL A 392 -7.90 22.68 5.25
N ARG A 393 -8.91 23.55 5.11
CA ARG A 393 -9.37 24.07 3.80
C ARG A 393 -8.25 24.79 3.06
N LEU A 394 -7.31 25.42 3.79
CA LEU A 394 -6.11 26.04 3.21
C LEU A 394 -5.19 25.01 2.53
N ILE A 395 -5.15 23.78 3.03
CA ILE A 395 -4.43 22.68 2.37
C ILE A 395 -5.23 22.17 1.18
N VAL A 396 -6.53 21.92 1.37
CA VAL A 396 -7.40 21.35 0.33
C VAL A 396 -7.45 22.23 -0.92
N CYS A 397 -7.56 23.55 -0.78
CA CYS A 397 -7.61 24.47 -1.92
C CYS A 397 -6.30 24.53 -2.74
N ARG A 398 -5.19 24.00 -2.22
CA ARG A 398 -3.90 23.87 -2.93
C ARG A 398 -3.67 22.48 -3.54
N LEU A 399 -4.63 21.59 -3.36
CA LEU A 399 -4.58 20.20 -3.85
C LEU A 399 -5.67 19.90 -4.87
N THR A 400 -6.76 20.68 -4.87
CA THR A 400 -7.94 20.41 -5.69
C THR A 400 -7.98 21.28 -6.92
N ASP A 401 -8.49 20.72 -8.02
CA ASP A 401 -8.65 21.41 -9.30
C ASP A 401 -9.49 22.67 -9.11
N GLY A 402 -8.99 23.82 -9.63
CA GLY A 402 -9.62 25.12 -9.48
C GLY A 402 -9.87 25.57 -8.04
N SER A 403 -9.19 24.97 -7.05
CA SER A 403 -9.40 25.19 -5.61
C SER A 403 -10.86 24.96 -5.17
N GLN A 404 -11.56 24.03 -5.79
CA GLN A 404 -12.99 23.81 -5.64
C GLN A 404 -13.29 22.65 -4.69
N LEU A 405 -14.31 22.82 -3.82
CA LEU A 405 -14.82 21.78 -2.93
C LEU A 405 -16.34 21.95 -2.70
N GLN A 406 -17.11 20.90 -2.91
CA GLN A 406 -18.48 20.81 -2.44
C GLN A 406 -18.50 20.19 -1.05
N GLU A 407 -18.49 21.02 -0.01
CA GLU A 407 -18.45 20.54 1.37
C GLU A 407 -19.74 19.82 1.77
N PHE A 408 -19.61 18.68 2.43
CA PHE A 408 -20.70 17.88 2.98
C PHE A 408 -20.85 18.16 4.48
N LYS A 409 -22.06 18.48 4.94
CA LYS A 409 -22.38 18.80 6.33
C LYS A 409 -21.44 19.86 6.93
N ALA A 410 -21.25 20.99 6.24
CA ALA A 410 -20.34 22.07 6.65
C ALA A 410 -20.60 22.61 8.08
N ARG A 411 -21.84 22.54 8.57
CA ARG A 411 -22.25 23.05 9.89
C ARG A 411 -22.28 21.99 10.99
N TYR A 412 -22.02 20.73 10.67
CA TYR A 412 -22.06 19.61 11.63
C TYR A 412 -20.71 18.90 11.67
N GLY A 413 -20.21 18.58 12.86
CA GLY A 413 -18.92 17.93 13.04
C GLY A 413 -17.78 18.72 12.37
N THR A 414 -17.64 20.00 12.68
CA THR A 414 -16.76 20.97 12.00
C THR A 414 -15.28 20.67 12.17
N THR A 415 -14.93 19.80 13.12
CA THR A 415 -13.57 19.32 13.33
C THR A 415 -13.13 18.25 12.30
N LEU A 416 -14.04 17.84 11.41
CA LEU A 416 -13.74 17.01 10.26
C LEU A 416 -14.29 17.67 9.00
N LEU A 417 -13.43 17.99 8.05
CA LEU A 417 -13.82 18.43 6.71
C LEU A 417 -14.16 17.21 5.87
N THR A 418 -15.34 17.21 5.25
CA THR A 418 -15.73 16.21 4.25
C THR A 418 -16.35 16.91 3.06
N GLY A 419 -16.03 16.48 1.85
CA GLY A 419 -16.58 17.09 0.65
C GLY A 419 -16.12 16.41 -0.64
N PHE A 420 -16.80 16.75 -1.73
CA PHE A 420 -16.45 16.30 -3.08
C PHE A 420 -15.59 17.35 -3.77
N ALA A 421 -14.51 16.87 -4.40
CA ALA A 421 -13.59 17.71 -5.17
C ALA A 421 -13.16 16.97 -6.44
N ARG A 422 -12.32 17.62 -7.24
CA ARG A 422 -11.56 16.97 -8.30
C ARG A 422 -10.08 17.15 -8.03
N ILE A 423 -9.32 16.13 -8.42
CA ILE A 423 -7.86 16.15 -8.39
C ILE A 423 -7.41 15.51 -9.69
N GLU A 424 -6.64 16.22 -10.50
CA GLU A 424 -6.20 15.78 -11.84
C GLU A 424 -7.40 15.30 -12.71
N GLY A 425 -8.50 16.05 -12.68
CA GLY A 425 -9.74 15.73 -13.38
C GLY A 425 -10.57 14.60 -12.77
N HIS A 426 -10.05 13.86 -11.78
CA HIS A 426 -10.75 12.76 -11.12
C HIS A 426 -11.61 13.23 -9.96
N GLN A 427 -12.89 12.83 -9.95
CA GLN A 427 -13.77 13.12 -8.83
C GLN A 427 -13.38 12.27 -7.61
N VAL A 428 -13.22 12.92 -6.47
CA VAL A 428 -12.81 12.31 -5.19
C VAL A 428 -13.66 12.80 -4.02
N GLY A 429 -13.78 11.97 -2.99
CA GLY A 429 -14.28 12.37 -1.67
C GLY A 429 -13.10 12.69 -0.75
N ILE A 430 -13.06 13.90 -0.20
CA ILE A 430 -12.03 14.33 0.74
C ILE A 430 -12.55 14.16 2.16
N VAL A 431 -11.74 13.53 3.03
CA VAL A 431 -11.96 13.41 4.47
C VAL A 431 -10.70 13.95 5.16
N ALA A 432 -10.78 15.08 5.83
CA ALA A 432 -9.60 15.75 6.38
C ALA A 432 -9.82 16.19 7.84
N ASN A 433 -8.85 15.92 8.71
CA ASN A 433 -8.88 16.42 10.08
C ASN A 433 -8.77 17.94 10.09
N ASN A 434 -9.71 18.60 10.77
CA ASN A 434 -9.72 20.03 11.06
C ASN A 434 -9.82 20.29 12.58
N GLY A 435 -9.46 19.30 13.36
CA GLY A 435 -9.56 19.23 14.81
C GLY A 435 -9.57 17.78 15.29
N GLU A 436 -9.88 17.58 16.55
CA GLU A 436 -10.06 16.25 17.14
C GLU A 436 -11.27 15.54 16.53
N LEU A 437 -11.21 14.22 16.47
CA LEU A 437 -12.31 13.42 15.97
C LEU A 437 -13.38 13.28 17.04
N THR A 438 -14.31 14.26 17.10
CA THR A 438 -15.44 14.26 18.06
C THR A 438 -16.50 13.21 17.69
N TYR A 439 -17.51 13.08 18.55
CA TYR A 439 -18.71 12.27 18.27
C TYR A 439 -19.38 12.66 16.94
N GLU A 440 -19.66 13.96 16.76
CA GLU A 440 -20.32 14.49 15.56
C GLU A 440 -19.42 14.33 14.31
N ALA A 441 -18.13 14.58 14.45
CA ALA A 441 -17.14 14.40 13.38
C ALA A 441 -17.10 12.95 12.91
N SER A 442 -17.10 11.99 13.85
CA SER A 442 -17.10 10.57 13.57
C SER A 442 -18.37 10.10 12.86
N LEU A 443 -19.55 10.60 13.26
CA LEU A 443 -20.81 10.31 12.57
C LEU A 443 -20.86 10.93 11.17
N LYS A 444 -20.37 12.16 11.02
CA LYS A 444 -20.22 12.83 9.71
C LYS A 444 -19.32 12.03 8.79
N GLY A 445 -18.14 11.62 9.28
CA GLY A 445 -17.15 10.82 8.54
C GLY A 445 -17.71 9.46 8.13
N SER A 446 -18.35 8.74 9.06
CA SER A 446 -19.00 7.45 8.78
C SER A 446 -20.02 7.57 7.64
N HIS A 447 -20.91 8.56 7.71
CA HIS A 447 -21.93 8.79 6.67
C HIS A 447 -21.29 9.17 5.32
N PHE A 448 -20.28 10.05 5.33
CA PHE A 448 -19.64 10.48 4.09
C PHE A 448 -18.87 9.36 3.39
N VAL A 449 -18.16 8.53 4.14
CA VAL A 449 -17.45 7.35 3.60
C VAL A 449 -18.45 6.39 2.95
N GLN A 450 -19.56 6.07 3.62
CA GLN A 450 -20.62 5.22 3.06
C GLN A 450 -21.23 5.83 1.80
N LEU A 451 -21.42 7.15 1.77
CA LEU A 451 -21.96 7.86 0.61
C LEU A 451 -21.00 7.78 -0.59
N CYS A 452 -19.71 7.93 -0.37
CA CYS A 452 -18.68 7.77 -1.41
C CYS A 452 -18.64 6.33 -1.92
N ASP A 453 -18.70 5.35 -1.02
CA ASP A 453 -18.71 3.95 -1.39
C ASP A 453 -19.92 3.57 -2.24
N GLN A 454 -21.14 4.04 -1.88
CA GLN A 454 -22.35 3.84 -2.68
C GLN A 454 -22.28 4.46 -4.08
N ARG A 455 -21.47 5.50 -4.25
CA ARG A 455 -21.33 6.25 -5.51
C ARG A 455 -20.09 5.88 -6.31
N ASP A 456 -19.33 4.92 -5.85
CA ASP A 456 -18.05 4.55 -6.44
C ASP A 456 -17.05 5.71 -6.54
N ILE A 457 -17.04 6.61 -5.56
CA ILE A 457 -16.14 7.77 -5.51
C ILE A 457 -14.91 7.41 -4.65
N PRO A 458 -13.68 7.48 -5.20
CA PRO A 458 -12.46 7.26 -4.43
C PRO A 458 -12.33 8.25 -3.27
N LEU A 459 -11.73 7.81 -2.16
CA LEU A 459 -11.56 8.58 -0.95
C LEU A 459 -10.11 9.03 -0.75
N ILE A 460 -9.91 10.30 -0.44
CA ILE A 460 -8.63 10.88 -0.03
C ILE A 460 -8.75 11.28 1.44
N PHE A 461 -7.94 10.65 2.29
CA PHE A 461 -7.84 10.99 3.70
C PHE A 461 -6.62 11.90 3.91
N LEU A 462 -6.85 13.11 4.43
CA LEU A 462 -5.78 14.01 4.88
C LEU A 462 -5.69 13.90 6.39
N GLN A 463 -4.73 13.12 6.85
CA GLN A 463 -4.64 12.75 8.25
C GLN A 463 -3.74 13.70 9.04
N ASN A 464 -4.29 14.26 10.13
CA ASN A 464 -3.57 15.00 11.14
C ASN A 464 -4.25 14.75 12.49
N THR A 465 -4.02 13.57 13.09
CA THR A 465 -4.62 13.21 14.39
C THR A 465 -3.73 13.67 15.53
N ALA A 466 -4.35 14.02 16.66
CA ALA A 466 -3.65 14.34 17.91
C ALA A 466 -3.41 13.07 18.74
N PRO A 467 -2.32 13.04 19.56
CA PRO A 467 -2.18 12.03 20.57
C PRO A 467 -3.36 12.03 21.53
N GLN A 468 -3.75 10.87 22.03
CA GLN A 468 -4.85 10.77 23.00
C GLN A 468 -4.52 11.57 24.27
N PRO A 469 -5.39 12.48 24.71
CA PRO A 469 -5.15 13.21 25.95
C PRO A 469 -5.28 12.28 27.14
N VAL A 470 -4.42 12.46 28.13
CA VAL A 470 -4.57 11.80 29.43
C VAL A 470 -5.56 12.63 30.26
N HIS A 471 -6.73 12.05 30.48
CA HIS A 471 -7.82 12.71 31.21
C HIS A 471 -7.80 12.42 32.71
N THR A 472 -8.21 13.39 33.51
CA THR A 472 -8.62 13.14 34.89
C THR A 472 -9.85 12.25 34.90
N LEU A 473 -10.14 11.58 36.03
CA LEU A 473 -11.29 10.67 36.15
C LEU A 473 -12.63 11.35 35.81
N SER A 474 -12.79 12.64 36.16
CA SER A 474 -13.99 13.42 35.83
C SER A 474 -14.11 13.71 34.32
N GLN A 475 -13.01 14.05 33.70
CA GLN A 475 -12.95 14.28 32.23
C GLN A 475 -13.19 12.98 31.47
N ALA A 476 -12.56 11.87 31.88
CA ALA A 476 -12.79 10.55 31.30
C ALA A 476 -14.25 10.10 31.38
N LYS A 477 -14.91 10.34 32.53
CA LYS A 477 -16.35 10.05 32.69
C LYS A 477 -17.23 10.93 31.80
N ALA A 478 -16.89 12.22 31.66
CA ALA A 478 -17.62 13.13 30.77
C ALA A 478 -17.48 12.69 29.31
N GLU A 479 -16.29 12.28 28.89
CA GLU A 479 -16.03 11.79 27.54
C GLU A 479 -16.76 10.47 27.26
N MET A 480 -16.78 9.52 28.17
CA MET A 480 -17.54 8.27 28.06
C MET A 480 -19.05 8.51 27.86
N ASN A 481 -19.60 9.53 28.48
CA ASN A 481 -21.01 9.89 28.32
C ASN A 481 -21.37 10.44 26.93
N THR A 482 -20.38 10.85 26.12
CA THR A 482 -20.62 11.40 24.78
C THR A 482 -20.83 10.35 23.70
N ASN A 483 -20.74 9.07 23.99
CA ASN A 483 -20.73 7.97 23.01
C ASN A 483 -19.66 8.12 21.90
N ARG A 484 -18.60 8.91 22.15
CA ARG A 484 -17.53 9.17 21.17
C ARG A 484 -16.92 7.86 20.67
N LEU A 485 -16.58 6.93 21.56
CA LEU A 485 -16.01 5.64 21.17
C LEU A 485 -16.92 4.84 20.24
N LYS A 486 -18.23 4.87 20.46
CA LYS A 486 -19.19 4.20 19.58
C LYS A 486 -19.25 4.84 18.19
N ALA A 487 -19.20 6.16 18.14
CA ALA A 487 -19.19 6.89 16.87
C ALA A 487 -17.87 6.68 16.10
N GLN A 488 -16.73 6.69 16.78
CA GLN A 488 -15.43 6.34 16.20
C GLN A 488 -15.43 4.91 15.66
N GLY A 489 -15.94 3.94 16.43
CA GLY A 489 -16.11 2.56 15.97
C GLY A 489 -16.99 2.46 14.71
N SER A 490 -18.04 3.28 14.61
CA SER A 490 -18.87 3.35 13.41
C SER A 490 -18.08 3.90 12.21
N MET A 491 -17.27 4.93 12.40
CA MET A 491 -16.42 5.47 11.33
C MET A 491 -15.34 4.46 10.92
N MET A 492 -14.68 3.81 11.88
CA MET A 492 -13.73 2.72 11.60
C MET A 492 -14.38 1.61 10.76
N SER A 493 -15.60 1.20 11.15
CA SER A 493 -16.35 0.18 10.40
C SER A 493 -16.67 0.63 8.97
N ALA A 494 -17.10 1.87 8.79
CA ALA A 494 -17.37 2.42 7.46
C ALA A 494 -16.11 2.45 6.59
N VAL A 495 -14.96 2.87 7.15
CA VAL A 495 -13.68 2.92 6.44
C VAL A 495 -13.18 1.52 6.08
N ALA A 496 -13.27 0.57 7.01
CA ALA A 496 -12.84 -0.81 6.79
C ALA A 496 -13.68 -1.54 5.73
N CYS A 497 -15.01 -1.30 5.73
CA CYS A 497 -15.94 -1.97 4.82
C CYS A 497 -16.07 -1.28 3.45
N ALA A 498 -15.60 -0.03 3.31
CA ALA A 498 -15.66 0.66 2.02
C ALA A 498 -14.80 -0.06 0.98
N SER A 499 -15.43 -0.43 -0.14
CA SER A 499 -14.81 -1.09 -1.28
C SER A 499 -14.18 -0.10 -2.27
N THR A 500 -14.56 1.18 -2.17
CA THR A 500 -14.01 2.24 -3.00
C THR A 500 -12.54 2.46 -2.69
N PRO A 501 -11.70 2.78 -3.69
CA PRO A 501 -10.28 3.04 -3.47
C PRO A 501 -10.05 4.14 -2.43
N LYS A 502 -9.04 3.94 -1.59
CA LYS A 502 -8.68 4.84 -0.49
C LYS A 502 -7.20 5.22 -0.60
N ILE A 503 -6.91 6.51 -0.54
CA ILE A 503 -5.56 7.03 -0.39
C ILE A 503 -5.49 7.83 0.90
N THR A 504 -4.47 7.57 1.70
CA THR A 504 -4.21 8.33 2.92
C THR A 504 -2.93 9.14 2.78
N VAL A 505 -3.01 10.42 3.11
CA VAL A 505 -1.85 11.32 3.19
C VAL A 505 -1.74 11.82 4.63
N VAL A 506 -0.71 11.39 5.34
CA VAL A 506 -0.41 11.91 6.68
C VAL A 506 0.27 13.27 6.53
N ILE A 507 -0.51 14.32 6.72
CA ILE A 507 -0.05 15.72 6.57
C ILE A 507 0.59 16.27 7.85
N GLY A 508 0.42 15.55 8.98
CA GLY A 508 0.94 15.97 10.29
C GLY A 508 1.00 14.79 11.25
N GLY A 509 0.04 14.68 12.16
CA GLY A 509 -0.01 13.61 13.15
C GLY A 509 -0.69 12.33 12.64
N CYS A 510 -0.12 11.18 13.01
CA CYS A 510 -0.74 9.86 12.91
C CYS A 510 -0.68 9.23 14.30
N HIS A 511 -1.65 9.59 15.16
CA HIS A 511 -1.61 9.23 16.56
C HIS A 511 -2.87 8.46 16.99
N GLY A 512 -2.67 7.47 17.86
CA GLY A 512 -3.73 6.77 18.59
C GLY A 512 -4.80 6.11 17.70
N GLY A 513 -5.96 5.84 18.31
CA GLY A 513 -7.08 5.18 17.64
C GLY A 513 -7.74 6.00 16.54
N ASP A 514 -7.63 7.33 16.58
CA ASP A 514 -8.18 8.23 15.55
C ASP A 514 -7.53 8.00 14.19
N SER A 515 -6.26 7.53 14.16
CA SER A 515 -5.55 7.19 12.93
C SER A 515 -6.24 6.06 12.16
N TYR A 516 -6.87 5.12 12.84
CA TYR A 516 -7.63 4.03 12.21
C TYR A 516 -8.88 4.54 11.52
N ALA A 517 -9.64 5.42 12.18
CA ALA A 517 -10.82 6.05 11.58
C ALA A 517 -10.48 6.93 10.38
N MET A 518 -9.24 7.46 10.32
CA MET A 518 -8.70 8.22 9.18
C MET A 518 -7.96 7.33 8.17
N CYS A 519 -8.29 6.05 8.11
CA CYS A 519 -7.72 5.08 7.17
C CYS A 519 -6.19 4.96 7.29
N GLY A 520 -5.67 4.81 8.52
CA GLY A 520 -4.27 4.51 8.76
C GLY A 520 -3.86 3.17 8.14
N ARG A 521 -2.56 2.83 8.17
CA ARG A 521 -2.00 1.68 7.42
C ARG A 521 -2.74 0.35 7.67
N ALA A 522 -3.18 0.10 8.92
CA ALA A 522 -3.91 -1.13 9.29
C ALA A 522 -5.34 -1.21 8.72
N PHE A 523 -5.88 -0.12 8.18
CA PHE A 523 -7.21 -0.05 7.54
C PHE A 523 -7.15 -0.12 6.01
N ASP A 524 -6.04 -0.61 5.52
CA ASP A 524 -5.85 -1.05 4.14
C ASP A 524 -6.11 0.03 3.07
N PRO A 525 -5.49 1.24 3.22
CA PRO A 525 -5.50 2.17 2.10
C PRO A 525 -4.73 1.57 0.92
N ASN A 526 -5.19 1.81 -0.31
CA ASN A 526 -4.46 1.41 -1.52
C ASN A 526 -3.06 2.02 -1.54
N PHE A 527 -2.96 3.29 -1.10
CA PHE A 527 -1.69 3.98 -0.89
C PHE A 527 -1.72 4.80 0.39
N LEU A 528 -0.59 4.84 1.07
CA LEU A 528 -0.35 5.72 2.21
C LEU A 528 0.94 6.51 1.97
N PHE A 529 0.82 7.84 2.06
CA PHE A 529 1.93 8.77 1.90
C PHE A 529 2.12 9.58 3.17
N LEU A 530 3.36 9.89 3.50
CA LEU A 530 3.71 10.73 4.63
C LEU A 530 4.42 11.99 4.16
N TRP A 531 4.01 13.13 4.67
CA TRP A 531 4.80 14.34 4.53
C TRP A 531 6.07 14.27 5.38
N PRO A 532 7.14 14.99 5.02
CA PRO A 532 8.39 14.96 5.80
C PRO A 532 8.25 15.35 7.27
N ASN A 533 7.22 16.11 7.63
CA ASN A 533 6.88 16.53 8.99
C ASN A 533 5.92 15.56 9.71
N ALA A 534 5.54 14.44 9.09
CA ALA A 534 4.65 13.47 9.70
C ALA A 534 5.22 12.90 11.01
N ARG A 535 4.33 12.71 11.98
CA ARG A 535 4.67 12.19 13.32
C ARG A 535 3.77 11.01 13.64
N VAL A 536 4.37 9.94 14.10
CA VAL A 536 3.66 8.69 14.40
C VAL A 536 3.92 8.30 15.84
N SER A 537 2.89 8.12 16.64
CA SER A 537 2.98 7.58 18.00
C SER A 537 1.61 7.16 18.52
N ILE A 538 1.58 6.44 19.62
CA ILE A 538 0.31 6.15 20.35
C ILE A 538 -0.01 7.29 21.31
N LEU A 539 0.98 7.73 22.10
CA LEU A 539 0.87 8.75 23.13
C LEU A 539 1.66 10.00 22.75
N ALA A 540 1.35 11.12 23.41
CA ALA A 540 2.19 12.32 23.33
C ALA A 540 3.61 12.03 23.88
N PRO A 541 4.68 12.59 23.28
CA PRO A 541 6.05 12.28 23.67
C PRO A 541 6.32 12.40 25.18
N GLY A 542 5.88 13.45 25.84
CA GLY A 542 6.09 13.65 27.28
C GLY A 542 5.36 12.65 28.21
N HIS A 543 4.31 12.00 27.73
CA HIS A 543 3.60 10.96 28.51
C HIS A 543 4.26 9.59 28.33
N ALA A 544 4.84 9.32 27.17
CA ALA A 544 5.60 8.09 26.96
C ALA A 544 6.84 8.06 27.87
N ASP A 545 7.55 9.18 27.99
CA ASP A 545 8.74 9.29 28.83
C ASP A 545 8.43 9.04 30.32
N ALA A 546 7.28 9.51 30.81
CA ALA A 546 6.87 9.29 32.20
C ALA A 546 6.55 7.81 32.48
N LEU A 547 5.95 7.09 31.53
CA LEU A 547 5.66 5.65 31.65
C LEU A 547 6.93 4.81 31.51
N VAL A 548 7.83 5.19 30.61
CA VAL A 548 9.11 4.46 30.36
C VAL A 548 10.12 4.67 31.50
N GLN A 549 10.00 5.75 32.29
CA GLN A 549 10.82 5.91 33.48
C GLN A 549 10.47 4.91 34.59
N GLU A 550 9.23 4.40 34.64
CA GLU A 550 8.83 3.34 35.56
C GLU A 550 9.19 1.93 35.08
N GLU A 551 9.34 1.72 33.73
CA GLU A 551 9.59 0.40 33.13
C GLU A 551 10.85 0.39 32.25
N ARG A 552 11.99 0.80 32.77
CA ARG A 552 13.24 1.05 32.01
C ARG A 552 13.89 -0.13 31.27
N GLU A 553 13.26 -1.28 31.09
CA GLU A 553 13.93 -2.44 30.50
C GLU A 553 13.38 -2.99 29.17
N THR A 554 12.23 -2.57 28.60
CA THR A 554 11.68 -3.44 27.52
C THR A 554 11.02 -2.80 26.31
N VAL A 555 10.93 -1.51 26.07
CA VAL A 555 10.20 -1.04 24.86
C VAL A 555 10.97 0.01 24.05
N HIS A 556 11.83 -0.47 23.16
CA HIS A 556 12.18 0.30 21.96
C HIS A 556 11.06 0.14 20.94
N ILE A 557 10.05 1.00 21.00
CA ILE A 557 9.10 1.13 19.91
C ILE A 557 9.83 1.86 18.77
N ASN A 558 10.24 1.09 17.78
CA ASN A 558 10.86 1.62 16.58
C ASN A 558 9.75 2.24 15.72
N GLU A 559 9.56 3.58 15.79
CA GLU A 559 8.54 4.33 15.05
C GLU A 559 8.57 4.05 13.54
N GLN A 560 9.71 3.67 13.01
CA GLN A 560 9.89 3.33 11.60
C GLN A 560 9.35 1.95 11.20
N GLN A 561 9.17 1.02 12.13
CA GLN A 561 8.60 -0.31 11.83
C GLN A 561 7.09 -0.26 11.61
N ALA A 562 6.39 0.74 12.13
CA ALA A 562 4.94 0.85 12.02
C ALA A 562 4.48 1.32 10.62
N LEU A 563 5.36 1.96 9.84
CA LEU A 563 5.03 2.56 8.55
C LEU A 563 5.85 2.03 7.36
N GLY A 564 6.78 1.12 7.62
CA GLY A 564 7.65 0.51 6.60
C GLY A 564 6.92 -0.42 5.62
#